data_b7616fe07aeb9c78fe100acdf77fc814
#
_entry.id   b7616fe07aeb9c78fe100acdf77fc814
#
_cell.length_a   1.000
_cell.length_b   1.000
_cell.length_c   1.000
_cell.angle_alpha   90.00
_cell.angle_beta   90.00
_cell.angle_gamma   90.00
#
_symmetry.space_group_name_H-M   'P 1'
#
loop_
_entity.id
_entity.type
_entity.pdbx_description
1 polymer ?
#
loop_
_entity_poly.entity_id
_entity_poly.type
_entity_poly.pdbx_seq_one_letter_code
_entity_poly.pdbx_strand_id
1 'polypeptide(L)'
;GTALAKSIASHSQSGSTLRATHAPSDFTLLQLSTNVPVAASPYFSGWSRSTTAPTSARGIHHPAGHEKRFSSDNNALTVSGYGGASGTTHWRVGNWESGTTEGGSSGSGLWDQNKRLVGQLHGGSAACGNTLSDYYGRLSVSWTGGGTNATRLSNWLDPTGTGATTERAACSRPRRPSSDRVAR
;
A
#
# COMPACT_ATOMS: atom_id res chain seq x y z
N GLY A 1 14.35 19.75 11.45
CA GLY A 1 13.19 20.12 12.27
C GLY A 1 13.03 19.11 13.40
N THR A 2 12.80 19.59 14.62
CA THR A 2 12.56 18.73 15.79
C THR A 2 11.20 18.05 15.60
N ALA A 3 11.16 16.72 15.58
CA ALA A 3 9.91 15.98 15.60
C ALA A 3 9.12 16.37 16.85
N LEU A 4 7.90 16.84 16.67
CA LEU A 4 6.99 17.08 17.79
C LEU A 4 6.67 15.74 18.44
N ALA A 5 7.11 15.53 19.68
CA ALA A 5 6.74 14.38 20.48
C ALA A 5 5.23 14.41 20.71
N LYS A 6 4.47 13.68 19.90
CA LYS A 6 3.03 13.52 20.05
C LYS A 6 2.78 12.26 20.88
N SER A 7 1.94 12.35 21.90
CA SER A 7 1.48 11.15 22.62
C SER A 7 0.77 10.22 21.63
N ILE A 8 1.30 9.02 21.44
CA ILE A 8 0.73 8.01 20.57
C ILE A 8 -0.27 7.09 21.30
N ALA A 9 -0.39 7.22 22.59
CA ALA A 9 -1.17 6.30 23.44
C ALA A 9 -2.63 6.13 22.98
N SER A 10 -3.29 7.21 22.54
CA SER A 10 -4.67 7.19 22.05
C SER A 10 -4.79 6.88 20.54
N HIS A 11 -3.66 6.75 19.83
CA HIS A 11 -3.60 6.57 18.37
C HIS A 11 -2.79 5.35 17.98
N SER A 12 -2.48 4.49 18.92
CA SER A 12 -1.75 3.25 18.70
C SER A 12 -2.59 2.05 19.12
N GLN A 13 -2.29 0.94 18.49
CA GLN A 13 -2.76 -0.37 18.91
C GLN A 13 -1.62 -1.36 18.72
N SER A 14 -1.64 -2.47 19.43
CA SER A 14 -0.63 -3.52 19.34
C SER A 14 -1.27 -4.86 18.96
N GLY A 15 -0.42 -5.73 18.38
CA GLY A 15 -0.81 -7.06 17.97
C GLY A 15 -1.37 -7.12 16.55
N SER A 16 -0.95 -8.18 15.85
CA SER A 16 -1.45 -8.54 14.53
C SER A 16 -1.33 -10.03 14.30
N THR A 17 -2.06 -10.54 13.33
CA THR A 17 -2.00 -11.92 12.87
C THR A 17 -1.54 -11.94 11.42
N LEU A 18 -0.55 -12.76 11.09
CA LEU A 18 -0.16 -13.02 9.71
C LEU A 18 -1.31 -13.75 9.00
N ARG A 19 -1.75 -13.21 7.87
CA ARG A 19 -2.82 -13.79 7.05
C ARG A 19 -2.30 -14.42 5.77
N ALA A 20 -1.43 -13.72 5.05
CA ALA A 20 -0.87 -14.22 3.81
C ALA A 20 0.50 -13.59 3.53
N THR A 21 1.35 -14.33 2.81
CA THR A 21 2.62 -13.85 2.29
C THR A 21 2.96 -14.55 0.98
N HIS A 22 3.68 -13.88 0.08
CA HIS A 22 4.09 -14.45 -1.20
C HIS A 22 5.39 -13.81 -1.69
N ALA A 23 6.49 -14.53 -1.56
CA ALA A 23 7.83 -14.04 -1.88
C ALA A 23 8.00 -13.52 -3.33
N PRO A 24 7.44 -14.15 -4.39
CA PRO A 24 7.62 -13.66 -5.75
C PRO A 24 7.08 -12.24 -6.02
N SER A 25 6.06 -11.79 -5.28
CA SER A 25 5.53 -10.42 -5.34
C SER A 25 5.81 -9.63 -4.07
N ASP A 26 6.60 -10.20 -3.16
CA ASP A 26 7.13 -9.59 -1.94
C ASP A 26 6.05 -8.92 -1.07
N PHE A 27 4.90 -9.59 -0.86
CA PHE A 27 3.89 -9.06 0.04
C PHE A 27 3.76 -9.87 1.34
N THR A 28 3.40 -9.17 2.39
CA THR A 28 2.91 -9.75 3.64
C THR A 28 1.66 -9.01 4.09
N LEU A 29 0.57 -9.76 4.32
CA LEU A 29 -0.69 -9.24 4.83
C LEU A 29 -0.83 -9.55 6.31
N LEU A 30 -0.96 -8.51 7.11
CA LEU A 30 -1.24 -8.60 8.55
C LEU A 30 -2.66 -8.10 8.82
N GLN A 31 -3.37 -8.80 9.67
CA GLN A 31 -4.63 -8.33 10.26
C GLN A 31 -4.36 -7.82 11.66
N LEU A 32 -4.73 -6.59 11.93
CA LEU A 32 -4.62 -5.99 13.26
C LEU A 32 -5.51 -6.77 14.26
N SER A 33 -5.03 -6.96 15.48
CA SER A 33 -5.77 -7.69 16.53
C SER A 33 -7.02 -6.97 16.98
N THR A 34 -7.05 -5.65 16.87
CA THR A 34 -8.20 -4.79 17.19
C THR A 34 -8.44 -3.79 16.07
N ASN A 35 -9.65 -3.25 16.01
CA ASN A 35 -9.98 -2.19 15.06
C ASN A 35 -9.17 -0.93 15.37
N VAL A 36 -8.81 -0.18 14.31
CA VAL A 36 -8.18 1.14 14.47
C VAL A 36 -9.14 2.04 15.25
N PRO A 37 -8.67 2.72 16.32
CA PRO A 37 -9.52 3.60 17.11
C PRO A 37 -10.17 4.70 16.26
N VAL A 38 -11.48 4.87 16.39
CA VAL A 38 -12.24 5.91 15.66
C VAL A 38 -11.70 7.32 15.94
N ALA A 39 -11.22 7.54 17.18
CA ALA A 39 -10.60 8.80 17.59
C ALA A 39 -9.37 9.18 16.75
N ALA A 40 -8.70 8.19 16.12
CA ALA A 40 -7.61 8.43 15.20
C ALA A 40 -8.08 8.95 13.82
N SER A 41 -9.39 9.00 13.57
CA SER A 41 -9.99 9.37 12.29
C SER A 41 -9.32 8.66 11.09
N PRO A 42 -9.21 7.32 11.12
CA PRO A 42 -8.44 6.60 10.13
C PRO A 42 -9.02 6.78 8.73
N TYR A 43 -8.12 6.89 7.77
CA TYR A 43 -8.41 6.85 6.36
C TYR A 43 -7.92 5.52 5.79
N PHE A 44 -8.82 4.72 5.28
CA PHE A 44 -8.50 3.44 4.66
C PHE A 44 -8.21 3.64 3.18
N SER A 45 -7.03 3.21 2.76
CA SER A 45 -6.63 3.31 1.36
C SER A 45 -7.50 2.39 0.49
N GLY A 46 -7.97 2.92 -0.64
CA GLY A 46 -8.47 2.08 -1.72
C GLY A 46 -7.32 1.34 -2.41
N TRP A 47 -7.66 0.35 -3.23
CA TRP A 47 -6.67 -0.44 -3.97
C TRP A 47 -7.12 -0.67 -5.42
N SER A 48 -6.16 -1.03 -6.27
CA SER A 48 -6.40 -1.49 -7.63
C SER A 48 -5.50 -2.68 -7.96
N ARG A 49 -6.12 -3.76 -8.44
CA ARG A 49 -5.42 -4.92 -8.99
C ARG A 49 -5.41 -4.93 -10.51
N SER A 50 -5.56 -3.76 -11.14
CA SER A 50 -5.42 -3.64 -12.59
C SER A 50 -4.04 -4.13 -13.04
N THR A 51 -4.00 -4.76 -14.20
CA THR A 51 -2.74 -5.14 -14.86
C THR A 51 -2.22 -4.04 -15.78
N THR A 52 -3.05 -3.02 -16.06
CA THR A 52 -2.65 -1.82 -16.81
C THR A 52 -1.70 -0.99 -15.96
N ALA A 53 -0.60 -0.57 -16.55
CA ALA A 53 0.40 0.22 -15.86
C ALA A 53 -0.17 1.58 -15.41
N PRO A 54 0.06 1.97 -14.15
CA PRO A 54 -0.22 3.32 -13.68
C PRO A 54 0.51 4.37 -14.51
N THR A 55 -0.13 5.49 -14.77
CA THR A 55 0.44 6.61 -15.53
C THR A 55 1.28 7.56 -14.67
N SER A 56 1.17 7.44 -13.36
CA SER A 56 2.02 8.13 -12.38
C SER A 56 2.00 7.36 -11.07
N ALA A 57 2.96 7.64 -10.20
CA ALA A 57 3.10 7.00 -8.91
C ALA A 57 3.38 7.99 -7.77
N ARG A 58 2.93 7.61 -6.58
CA ARG A 58 3.19 8.32 -5.32
C ARG A 58 3.57 7.30 -4.26
N GLY A 59 4.66 7.56 -3.55
CA GLY A 59 5.12 6.78 -2.40
C GLY A 59 5.05 7.61 -1.11
N ILE A 60 4.64 6.99 -0.02
CA ILE A 60 4.72 7.57 1.34
C ILE A 60 5.44 6.55 2.20
N HIS A 61 6.56 6.92 2.77
CA HIS A 61 7.47 5.96 3.40
C HIS A 61 8.31 6.60 4.51
N HIS A 62 9.09 5.79 5.20
CA HIS A 62 10.01 6.19 6.26
C HIS A 62 11.43 5.72 5.91
N PRO A 63 12.21 6.49 5.14
CA PRO A 63 13.57 6.12 4.75
C PRO A 63 14.53 6.22 5.93
N ALA A 64 15.41 5.24 6.10
CA ALA A 64 16.50 5.22 7.09
C ALA A 64 16.07 5.56 8.53
N GLY A 65 14.85 5.22 8.92
CA GLY A 65 14.31 5.57 10.24
C GLY A 65 13.94 7.05 10.41
N HIS A 66 14.00 7.84 9.34
CA HIS A 66 13.61 9.24 9.36
C HIS A 66 12.10 9.43 9.40
N GLU A 67 11.69 10.69 9.51
CA GLU A 67 10.32 11.14 9.43
C GLU A 67 9.65 10.70 8.12
N LYS A 68 8.32 10.68 8.12
CA LYS A 68 7.53 10.37 6.92
C LYS A 68 7.94 11.23 5.73
N ARG A 69 8.24 10.59 4.62
CA ARG A 69 8.63 11.22 3.36
C ARG A 69 7.63 10.90 2.26
N PHE A 70 7.66 11.70 1.22
CA PHE A 70 6.85 11.57 0.02
C PHE A 70 7.76 11.55 -1.20
N SER A 71 7.48 10.64 -2.12
CA SER A 71 8.15 10.55 -3.42
C SER A 71 7.14 10.50 -4.53
N SER A 72 7.44 11.07 -5.67
CA SER A 72 6.54 11.10 -6.82
C SER A 72 7.26 10.94 -8.15
N ASP A 73 6.58 10.23 -9.05
CA ASP A 73 6.91 10.08 -10.46
C ASP A 73 5.64 10.30 -11.29
N ASN A 74 5.69 11.21 -12.27
CA ASN A 74 4.59 11.51 -13.18
C ASN A 74 4.66 10.72 -14.49
N ASN A 75 5.63 9.84 -14.61
CA ASN A 75 5.79 8.96 -15.76
C ASN A 75 5.04 7.63 -15.53
N ALA A 76 4.68 7.00 -16.66
CA ALA A 76 4.06 5.69 -16.59
C ALA A 76 5.04 4.64 -16.04
N LEU A 77 4.54 3.83 -15.14
CA LEU A 77 5.30 2.70 -14.62
C LEU A 77 5.51 1.63 -15.71
N THR A 78 6.54 0.83 -15.54
CA THR A 78 6.79 -0.33 -16.40
C THR A 78 6.65 -1.64 -15.61
N VAL A 79 6.34 -2.70 -16.33
CA VAL A 79 6.30 -4.07 -15.77
C VAL A 79 7.68 -4.67 -15.82
N SER A 80 8.10 -5.32 -14.73
CA SER A 80 9.43 -5.92 -14.59
C SER A 80 9.40 -7.09 -13.62
N GLY A 81 10.45 -7.90 -13.61
CA GLY A 81 10.85 -8.66 -12.43
C GLY A 81 11.57 -7.76 -11.43
N TYR A 82 11.90 -8.30 -10.27
CA TYR A 82 12.68 -7.57 -9.25
C TYR A 82 14.09 -7.26 -9.77
N GLY A 83 14.59 -6.06 -9.49
CA GLY A 83 15.93 -5.62 -9.87
C GLY A 83 16.13 -5.44 -11.38
N GLY A 84 15.07 -5.39 -12.18
CA GLY A 84 15.15 -5.29 -13.64
C GLY A 84 15.25 -6.62 -14.36
N ALA A 85 15.14 -7.73 -13.63
CA ALA A 85 15.07 -9.06 -14.22
C ALA A 85 13.85 -9.20 -15.14
N SER A 86 13.91 -10.16 -16.08
CA SER A 86 12.74 -10.56 -16.86
C SER A 86 11.62 -11.04 -15.95
N GLY A 87 10.39 -10.63 -16.22
CA GLY A 87 9.23 -11.04 -15.43
C GLY A 87 8.15 -9.97 -15.34
N THR A 88 7.09 -10.31 -14.60
CA THR A 88 5.88 -9.48 -14.52
C THR A 88 5.43 -9.24 -13.08
N THR A 89 6.28 -9.52 -12.10
CA THR A 89 5.90 -9.51 -10.68
C THR A 89 5.91 -8.13 -10.05
N HIS A 90 6.60 -7.15 -10.68
CA HIS A 90 6.81 -5.83 -10.10
C HIS A 90 6.38 -4.70 -11.04
N TRP A 91 5.96 -3.59 -10.43
CA TRP A 91 5.98 -2.28 -11.04
C TRP A 91 7.38 -1.69 -10.86
N ARG A 92 7.96 -1.18 -11.93
CA ARG A 92 9.19 -0.40 -11.86
C ARG A 92 8.84 1.08 -11.96
N VAL A 93 9.23 1.84 -10.94
CA VAL A 93 9.41 3.29 -11.01
C VAL A 93 10.77 3.51 -11.65
N GLY A 94 10.82 4.16 -12.80
CA GLY A 94 12.06 4.33 -13.55
C GLY A 94 13.02 5.32 -12.89
N ASN A 95 12.46 6.40 -12.40
CA ASN A 95 13.18 7.50 -11.75
C ASN A 95 12.21 8.34 -10.93
N TRP A 96 12.61 8.73 -9.73
CA TRP A 96 11.80 9.64 -8.92
C TRP A 96 12.02 11.09 -9.38
N GLU A 97 10.95 11.80 -9.76
CA GLU A 97 11.00 13.21 -10.12
C GLU A 97 11.07 14.11 -8.88
N SER A 98 10.49 13.67 -7.79
CA SER A 98 10.53 14.39 -6.51
C SER A 98 10.65 13.40 -5.37
N GLY A 99 11.55 13.67 -4.46
CA GLY A 99 11.91 12.76 -3.37
C GLY A 99 12.68 11.54 -3.89
N THR A 100 12.89 10.58 -3.02
CA THR A 100 13.53 9.29 -3.31
C THR A 100 13.17 8.33 -2.19
N THR A 101 13.41 7.05 -2.36
CA THR A 101 13.35 6.06 -1.28
C THR A 101 14.76 5.75 -0.76
N GLU A 102 14.84 4.98 0.30
CA GLU A 102 16.09 4.50 0.88
C GLU A 102 15.83 3.24 1.71
N GLY A 103 16.87 2.56 2.16
CA GLY A 103 16.75 1.46 3.11
C GLY A 103 15.81 1.81 4.27
N GLY A 104 14.91 0.92 4.65
CA GLY A 104 13.84 1.20 5.63
C GLY A 104 12.50 1.64 5.02
N SER A 105 12.47 2.05 3.75
CA SER A 105 11.23 2.33 3.02
C SER A 105 10.49 1.06 2.57
N SER A 106 11.13 -0.11 2.65
CA SER A 106 10.58 -1.41 2.24
C SER A 106 9.19 -1.67 2.85
N GLY A 107 8.28 -2.26 2.06
CA GLY A 107 6.91 -2.53 2.45
C GLY A 107 5.98 -1.31 2.33
N SER A 108 6.48 -0.11 2.07
CA SER A 108 5.64 1.06 1.87
C SER A 108 4.79 0.97 0.61
N GLY A 109 3.59 1.55 0.66
CA GLY A 109 2.65 1.50 -0.46
C GLY A 109 3.06 2.37 -1.64
N LEU A 110 2.63 1.94 -2.83
CA LEU A 110 2.65 2.73 -4.06
C LEU A 110 1.23 3.01 -4.50
N TRP A 111 0.91 4.28 -4.71
CA TRP A 111 -0.42 4.72 -5.17
C TRP A 111 -0.36 5.22 -6.61
N ASP A 112 -1.37 4.84 -7.39
CA ASP A 112 -1.56 5.28 -8.77
C ASP A 112 -2.13 6.72 -8.85
N GLN A 113 -2.36 7.21 -10.08
CA GLN A 113 -2.98 8.50 -10.39
C GLN A 113 -4.40 8.66 -9.79
N ASN A 114 -5.07 7.56 -9.45
CA ASN A 114 -6.39 7.53 -8.83
C ASN A 114 -6.33 7.41 -7.29
N LYS A 115 -5.13 7.54 -6.71
CA LYS A 115 -4.86 7.38 -5.27
C LYS A 115 -5.23 6.00 -4.73
N ARG A 116 -5.10 4.95 -5.54
CA ARG A 116 -5.31 3.56 -5.17
C ARG A 116 -3.98 2.85 -4.98
N LEU A 117 -3.89 2.05 -3.94
CA LEU A 117 -2.73 1.19 -3.69
C LEU A 117 -2.62 0.17 -4.82
N VAL A 118 -1.46 0.09 -5.45
CA VAL A 118 -1.17 -0.81 -6.58
C VAL A 118 -0.01 -1.76 -6.31
N GLY A 119 0.71 -1.56 -5.23
CA GLY A 119 1.84 -2.40 -4.84
C GLY A 119 2.53 -1.91 -3.56
N GLN A 120 3.55 -2.63 -3.14
CA GLN A 120 4.40 -2.31 -1.99
C GLN A 120 5.88 -2.41 -2.38
N LEU A 121 6.71 -1.57 -1.77
CA LEU A 121 8.14 -1.49 -2.09
C LEU A 121 8.89 -2.76 -1.66
N HIS A 122 9.46 -3.45 -2.63
CA HIS A 122 10.43 -4.51 -2.39
C HIS A 122 11.82 -3.90 -2.17
N GLY A 123 12.25 -3.02 -3.07
CA GLY A 123 13.53 -2.33 -3.01
C GLY A 123 13.93 -1.81 -4.37
N GLY A 124 15.16 -1.29 -4.46
CA GLY A 124 15.68 -0.73 -5.70
C GLY A 124 17.06 -0.15 -5.51
N SER A 125 17.44 0.72 -6.43
CA SER A 125 18.70 1.45 -6.42
C SER A 125 18.54 2.91 -5.98
N ALA A 126 17.31 3.34 -5.70
CA ALA A 126 17.04 4.67 -5.18
C ALA A 126 17.63 4.81 -3.77
N ALA A 127 18.25 5.97 -3.50
CA ALA A 127 18.88 6.27 -2.23
C ALA A 127 19.01 7.80 -2.05
N CYS A 128 19.33 8.24 -0.86
CA CYS A 128 19.67 9.63 -0.62
C CYS A 128 20.82 10.07 -1.54
N GLY A 129 20.61 11.14 -2.29
CA GLY A 129 21.56 11.64 -3.29
C GLY A 129 21.37 11.12 -4.72
N ASN A 130 20.40 10.20 -4.94
CA ASN A 130 19.98 9.81 -6.28
C ASN A 130 18.46 9.60 -6.35
N THR A 131 17.94 9.41 -7.58
CA THR A 131 16.54 9.18 -7.86
C THR A 131 16.33 7.93 -8.70
N LEU A 132 17.24 6.97 -8.62
CA LEU A 132 17.24 5.75 -9.43
C LEU A 132 15.98 4.91 -9.23
N SER A 133 15.92 3.80 -9.97
CA SER A 133 14.71 2.98 -10.03
C SER A 133 14.42 2.20 -8.75
N ASP A 134 13.12 2.05 -8.49
CA ASP A 134 12.55 1.17 -7.46
C ASP A 134 11.58 0.17 -8.05
N TYR A 135 11.39 -0.95 -7.33
CA TYR A 135 10.55 -2.06 -7.72
C TYR A 135 9.52 -2.35 -6.63
N TYR A 136 8.25 -2.34 -7.03
CA TYR A 136 7.12 -2.55 -6.14
C TYR A 136 6.39 -3.84 -6.54
N GLY A 137 6.22 -4.77 -5.62
CA GLY A 137 5.44 -5.96 -5.85
C GLY A 137 4.01 -5.59 -6.28
N ARG A 138 3.53 -6.15 -7.40
CA ARG A 138 2.24 -5.81 -7.99
C ARG A 138 1.10 -6.42 -7.20
N LEU A 139 0.14 -5.60 -6.78
CA LEU A 139 -1.06 -6.06 -6.09
C LEU A 139 -1.85 -7.06 -6.96
N SER A 140 -1.85 -6.88 -8.28
CA SER A 140 -2.48 -7.81 -9.22
C SER A 140 -1.85 -9.22 -9.22
N VAL A 141 -0.55 -9.32 -8.99
CA VAL A 141 0.16 -10.60 -8.83
C VAL A 141 -0.10 -11.19 -7.46
N SER A 142 -0.03 -10.37 -6.42
CA SER A 142 -0.34 -10.76 -5.04
C SER A 142 -1.78 -11.22 -4.86
N TRP A 143 -2.69 -10.77 -5.74
CA TRP A 143 -4.12 -11.12 -5.70
C TRP A 143 -4.37 -12.63 -5.81
N THR A 144 -3.70 -13.27 -6.77
CA THR A 144 -3.74 -14.72 -6.95
C THR A 144 -2.61 -15.43 -6.20
N GLY A 145 -1.48 -14.75 -6.03
CA GLY A 145 -0.30 -15.20 -5.29
C GLY A 145 0.06 -16.65 -5.59
N GLY A 146 0.29 -17.44 -4.55
CA GLY A 146 0.53 -18.88 -4.62
C GLY A 146 -0.76 -19.74 -4.60
N GLY A 147 -1.96 -19.14 -4.74
CA GLY A 147 -3.21 -19.86 -4.90
C GLY A 147 -3.90 -20.31 -3.60
N THR A 148 -3.28 -20.15 -2.44
CA THR A 148 -3.86 -20.56 -1.14
C THR A 148 -4.22 -19.35 -0.27
N ASN A 149 -5.02 -19.56 0.78
CA ASN A 149 -5.37 -18.52 1.74
C ASN A 149 -4.14 -17.87 2.38
N ALA A 150 -3.08 -18.64 2.59
CA ALA A 150 -1.84 -18.16 3.20
C ALA A 150 -0.89 -17.47 2.21
N THR A 151 -1.20 -17.47 0.91
CA THR A 151 -0.28 -16.99 -0.13
C THR A 151 -0.92 -16.05 -1.14
N ARG A 152 -2.17 -15.60 -0.93
CA ARG A 152 -2.87 -14.68 -1.84
C ARG A 152 -3.71 -13.65 -1.11
N LEU A 153 -3.93 -12.48 -1.72
CA LEU A 153 -4.72 -11.39 -1.16
C LEU A 153 -6.23 -11.56 -1.37
N SER A 154 -6.66 -12.22 -2.44
CA SER A 154 -8.07 -12.26 -2.86
C SER A 154 -9.01 -12.74 -1.76
N ASN A 155 -8.62 -13.76 -0.99
CA ASN A 155 -9.45 -14.31 0.09
C ASN A 155 -9.67 -13.35 1.26
N TRP A 156 -8.81 -12.33 1.39
CA TRP A 156 -8.83 -11.38 2.50
C TRP A 156 -9.40 -10.02 2.11
N LEU A 157 -9.15 -9.59 0.87
CA LEU A 157 -9.59 -8.29 0.37
C LEU A 157 -10.91 -8.36 -0.41
N ASP A 158 -11.32 -9.55 -0.85
CA ASP A 158 -12.61 -9.82 -1.50
C ASP A 158 -13.18 -11.18 -1.01
N PRO A 159 -13.46 -11.33 0.29
CA PRO A 159 -13.86 -12.60 0.88
C PRO A 159 -15.19 -13.12 0.37
N THR A 160 -16.02 -12.27 -0.20
CA THR A 160 -17.33 -12.63 -0.78
C THR A 160 -17.26 -12.94 -2.27
N GLY A 161 -16.07 -12.78 -2.89
CA GLY A 161 -15.86 -13.12 -4.29
C GLY A 161 -16.62 -12.21 -5.27
N THR A 162 -16.67 -10.90 -4.98
CA THR A 162 -17.36 -9.93 -5.84
C THR A 162 -16.69 -9.77 -7.22
N GLY A 163 -15.43 -10.20 -7.33
CA GLY A 163 -14.63 -10.02 -8.54
C GLY A 163 -14.14 -8.60 -8.72
N ALA A 164 -14.29 -7.72 -7.72
CA ALA A 164 -13.87 -6.33 -7.79
C ALA A 164 -12.41 -6.20 -8.24
N THR A 165 -12.16 -5.31 -9.18
CA THR A 165 -10.81 -4.98 -9.66
C THR A 165 -10.23 -3.77 -8.94
N THR A 166 -11.09 -3.00 -8.29
CA THR A 166 -10.73 -1.80 -7.51
C THR A 166 -11.63 -1.64 -6.31
N GLU A 167 -11.10 -1.05 -5.25
CA GLU A 167 -11.84 -0.58 -4.10
C GLU A 167 -11.58 0.92 -3.90
N ARG A 168 -12.58 1.64 -3.40
CA ARG A 168 -12.43 3.06 -3.10
C ARG A 168 -11.90 3.26 -1.69
N ALA A 169 -11.10 4.28 -1.52
CA ALA A 169 -10.69 4.73 -0.20
C ALA A 169 -11.90 5.20 0.63
N ALA A 170 -11.86 4.97 1.93
CA ALA A 170 -12.93 5.34 2.84
C ALA A 170 -12.39 5.95 4.14
N CYS A 171 -13.11 6.95 4.66
CA CYS A 171 -12.92 7.40 6.04
C CYS A 171 -13.83 6.58 6.95
N SER A 172 -13.36 6.22 8.13
CA SER A 172 -14.25 5.74 9.18
C SER A 172 -15.10 6.93 9.66
N ARG A 173 -16.29 7.10 9.09
CA ARG A 173 -17.28 8.00 9.69
C ARG A 173 -17.98 7.24 10.81
N PRO A 174 -18.16 7.82 12.01
CA PRO A 174 -19.13 7.29 12.95
C PRO A 174 -20.47 7.22 12.19
N ARG A 175 -21.11 6.05 12.20
CA ARG A 175 -22.49 5.94 11.68
C ARG A 175 -23.31 6.94 12.46
N ARG A 176 -23.86 7.97 11.78
CA ARG A 176 -24.91 8.78 12.37
C ARG A 176 -26.03 7.81 12.79
N PRO A 177 -26.55 7.91 14.02
CA PRO A 177 -27.76 7.20 14.35
C PRO A 177 -28.81 7.59 13.31
N SER A 178 -29.47 6.62 12.69
CA SER A 178 -30.58 6.87 11.78
C SER A 178 -31.75 7.39 12.61
N SER A 179 -31.86 8.70 12.72
CA SER A 179 -33.00 9.38 13.31
C SER A 179 -34.10 9.66 12.29
N ASP A 180 -34.36 8.73 11.38
CA ASP A 180 -35.51 8.86 10.47
C ASP A 180 -36.15 7.49 10.22
N ARG A 181 -36.74 6.95 11.28
CA ARG A 181 -37.98 6.17 11.17
C ARG A 181 -39.05 6.83 12.04
N VAL A 182 -39.52 7.96 11.58
CA VAL A 182 -40.86 8.38 11.99
C VAL A 182 -41.83 7.69 11.05
N ALA A 183 -42.64 6.83 11.64
CA ALA A 183 -43.73 6.13 10.99
C ALA A 183 -44.72 7.16 10.43
N ARG A 184 -45.22 6.92 9.23
CA ARG A 184 -46.56 7.25 8.78
C ARG A 184 -47.19 5.99 8.23
#